data_a1e5dae7a9769098c961f3f0224d8746
#
_entry.id   a1e5dae7a9769098c961f3f0224d8746
#
_cell.length_a   1.000
_cell.length_b   1.000
_cell.length_c   1.000
_cell.angle_alpha   90.00
_cell.angle_beta   90.00
_cell.angle_gamma   90.00
#
_symmetry.space_group_name_H-M   'P 1'
#
loop_
_entity.id
_entity.type
_entity.pdbx_description
1 polymer ?
#
loop_
_entity_poly.entity_id
_entity_poly.type
_entity_poly.pdbx_seq_one_letter_code
_entity_poly.pdbx_strand_id
1 'polypeptide(L)'
;MQDPSAELLKRVQAYDRRAQLELYQLCYPVLIGAARRFRKNEEEHKTLVNNAFMKIVQNLDKYQDIRFFSWIKRIITNEIIDDFRRSKNYHTFYQHDAEIEGNDGVHPEAEYELNQAHLNMMLLQLSESTRVVFNLFVVDGYSHREIGELLGISEQ
;
A
#
# COMPACT_ATOMS: atom_id res chain seq x y z
N MET A 1 12.70 8.90 -10.26
CA MET A 1 13.26 8.64 -8.92
C MET A 1 14.52 7.80 -9.11
N GLN A 2 15.65 8.21 -8.55
CA GLN A 2 16.93 7.51 -8.68
C GLN A 2 17.09 6.55 -7.50
N ASP A 3 17.54 5.33 -7.76
CA ASP A 3 17.80 4.34 -6.71
C ASP A 3 18.89 4.84 -5.74
N PRO A 4 18.84 4.44 -4.46
CA PRO A 4 19.86 4.82 -3.48
C PRO A 4 21.24 4.29 -3.87
N SER A 5 22.28 5.05 -3.55
CA SER A 5 23.65 4.60 -3.80
C SER A 5 24.01 3.41 -2.90
N ALA A 6 24.90 2.55 -3.39
CA ALA A 6 25.42 1.43 -2.58
C ALA A 6 26.10 1.93 -1.28
N GLU A 7 26.70 3.11 -1.31
CA GLU A 7 27.33 3.73 -0.13
C GLU A 7 26.27 4.11 0.92
N LEU A 8 25.14 4.71 0.50
CA LEU A 8 24.03 5.02 1.40
C LEU A 8 23.51 3.75 2.09
N LEU A 9 23.27 2.68 1.30
CA LEU A 9 22.75 1.42 1.83
C LEU A 9 23.73 0.78 2.84
N LYS A 10 25.05 0.80 2.58
CA LYS A 10 26.07 0.31 3.52
C LYS A 10 26.06 1.10 4.83
N ARG A 11 25.95 2.42 4.77
CA ARG A 11 25.86 3.27 5.96
C ARG A 11 24.59 3.01 6.78
N VAL A 12 23.47 2.75 6.12
CA VAL A 12 22.23 2.36 6.80
C VAL A 12 22.40 1.03 7.52
N GLN A 13 23.02 0.03 6.88
CA GLN A 13 23.32 -1.26 7.48
C GLN A 13 24.29 -1.14 8.68
N ALA A 14 25.17 -0.13 8.66
CA ALA A 14 26.06 0.21 9.78
C ALA A 14 25.37 1.06 10.88
N TYR A 15 24.04 1.17 10.85
CA TYR A 15 23.24 1.94 11.83
C TYR A 15 23.54 3.44 11.88
N ASP A 16 24.06 4.04 10.81
CA ASP A 16 24.22 5.50 10.70
C ASP A 16 22.84 6.18 10.68
N ARG A 17 22.53 6.93 11.73
CA ARG A 17 21.25 7.62 11.88
C ARG A 17 20.97 8.64 10.78
N ARG A 18 22.01 9.33 10.27
CA ARG A 18 21.87 10.29 9.18
C ARG A 18 21.53 9.58 7.86
N ALA A 19 22.20 8.46 7.60
CA ALA A 19 21.92 7.62 6.45
C ALA A 19 20.51 7.01 6.52
N GLN A 20 20.05 6.59 7.70
CA GLN A 20 18.68 6.11 7.90
C GLN A 20 17.65 7.19 7.61
N LEU A 21 17.87 8.42 8.07
CA LEU A 21 16.99 9.55 7.77
C LEU A 21 16.97 9.87 6.27
N GLU A 22 18.13 9.87 5.62
CA GLU A 22 18.26 10.08 4.18
C GLU A 22 17.48 9.02 3.39
N LEU A 23 17.63 7.74 3.75
CA LEU A 23 16.88 6.64 3.14
C LEU A 23 15.38 6.76 3.41
N TYR A 24 14.97 7.15 4.63
CA TYR A 24 13.56 7.39 4.96
C TYR A 24 12.95 8.44 4.07
N GLN A 25 13.61 9.59 3.90
CA GLN A 25 13.14 10.68 3.04
C GLN A 25 13.01 10.24 1.58
N LEU A 26 13.92 9.40 1.10
CA LEU A 26 13.88 8.84 -0.25
C LEU A 26 12.70 7.86 -0.44
N CYS A 27 12.41 7.02 0.55
CA CYS A 27 11.33 6.03 0.50
C CYS A 27 9.95 6.63 0.75
N TYR A 28 9.87 7.69 1.57
CA TYR A 28 8.62 8.24 2.09
C TYR A 28 7.56 8.53 1.02
N PRO A 29 7.86 9.18 -0.12
CA PRO A 29 6.84 9.45 -1.15
C PRO A 29 6.17 8.19 -1.69
N VAL A 30 6.92 7.10 -1.84
CA VAL A 30 6.40 5.81 -2.33
C VAL A 30 5.55 5.14 -1.26
N LEU A 31 6.04 5.12 -0.02
CA LEU A 31 5.35 4.47 1.10
C LEU A 31 4.04 5.18 1.44
N ILE A 32 4.06 6.51 1.56
CA ILE A 32 2.86 7.29 1.88
C ILE A 32 1.83 7.25 0.73
N GLY A 33 2.29 7.27 -0.52
CA GLY A 33 1.42 7.13 -1.68
C GLY A 33 0.69 5.79 -1.69
N ALA A 34 1.36 4.70 -1.33
CA ALA A 34 0.72 3.39 -1.16
C ALA A 34 -0.27 3.40 0.02
N ALA A 35 0.15 3.84 1.21
CA ALA A 35 -0.69 3.85 2.40
C ALA A 35 -2.01 4.60 2.21
N ARG A 36 -1.97 5.78 1.55
CA ARG A 36 -3.15 6.61 1.27
C ARG A 36 -4.18 5.95 0.36
N ARG A 37 -3.78 5.04 -0.51
CA ARG A 37 -4.71 4.31 -1.38
C ARG A 37 -5.55 3.30 -0.61
N PHE A 38 -5.03 2.78 0.50
CA PHE A 38 -5.65 1.70 1.26
C PHE A 38 -6.37 2.16 2.53
N ARG A 39 -5.89 3.21 3.17
CA ARG A 39 -6.40 3.70 4.46
C ARG A 39 -6.89 5.13 4.36
N LYS A 40 -7.89 5.48 5.21
CA LYS A 40 -8.46 6.83 5.29
C LYS A 40 -7.79 7.70 6.35
N ASN A 41 -7.32 7.06 7.42
CA ASN A 41 -6.85 7.73 8.62
C ASN A 41 -5.35 8.04 8.53
N GLU A 42 -4.96 9.26 8.88
CA GLU A 42 -3.56 9.71 8.84
C GLU A 42 -2.66 8.94 9.81
N GLU A 43 -3.16 8.57 10.98
CA GLU A 43 -2.40 7.78 11.96
C GLU A 43 -2.11 6.36 11.43
N GLU A 44 -3.07 5.76 10.72
CA GLU A 44 -2.88 4.48 10.05
C GLU A 44 -1.82 4.61 8.93
N HIS A 45 -1.82 5.72 8.18
CA HIS A 45 -0.77 5.97 7.18
C HIS A 45 0.62 5.99 7.82
N LYS A 46 0.79 6.73 8.92
CA LYS A 46 2.07 6.83 9.63
C LYS A 46 2.52 5.45 10.14
N THR A 47 1.60 4.69 10.71
CA THR A 47 1.88 3.35 11.22
C THR A 47 2.36 2.43 10.10
N LEU A 48 1.64 2.37 8.98
CA LEU A 48 2.02 1.55 7.82
C LEU A 48 3.37 1.96 7.25
N VAL A 49 3.61 3.27 7.08
CA VAL A 49 4.89 3.80 6.57
C VAL A 49 6.05 3.42 7.49
N ASN A 50 5.89 3.60 8.80
CA ASN A 50 6.93 3.28 9.77
C ASN A 50 7.23 1.79 9.82
N ASN A 51 6.20 0.94 9.84
CA ASN A 51 6.36 -0.51 9.84
C ASN A 51 7.06 -0.98 8.55
N ALA A 52 6.63 -0.47 7.40
CA ALA A 52 7.27 -0.80 6.12
C ALA A 52 8.72 -0.34 6.09
N PHE A 53 9.02 0.87 6.57
CA PHE A 53 10.39 1.37 6.63
C PHE A 53 11.29 0.52 7.54
N MET A 54 10.79 0.10 8.69
CA MET A 54 11.53 -0.83 9.57
C MET A 54 11.82 -2.15 8.86
N LYS A 55 10.84 -2.72 8.14
CA LYS A 55 11.05 -3.93 7.32
C LYS A 55 12.07 -3.71 6.20
N ILE A 56 12.09 -2.52 5.56
CA ILE A 56 13.09 -2.16 4.55
C ILE A 56 14.49 -2.21 5.17
N VAL A 57 14.70 -1.51 6.28
CA VAL A 57 16.02 -1.47 6.95
C VAL A 57 16.46 -2.86 7.40
N GLN A 58 15.57 -3.66 7.98
CA GLN A 58 15.85 -5.01 8.46
C GLN A 58 16.18 -6.02 7.35
N ASN A 59 15.74 -5.78 6.12
CA ASN A 59 15.93 -6.69 4.99
C ASN A 59 16.85 -6.13 3.90
N LEU A 60 17.60 -5.07 4.19
CA LEU A 60 18.55 -4.50 3.22
C LEU A 60 19.64 -5.49 2.79
N ASP A 61 19.98 -6.44 3.64
CA ASP A 61 20.91 -7.54 3.33
C ASP A 61 20.37 -8.51 2.27
N LYS A 62 19.04 -8.60 2.15
CA LYS A 62 18.32 -9.44 1.17
C LYS A 62 18.00 -8.70 -0.13
N TYR A 63 18.27 -7.39 -0.15
CA TYR A 63 18.06 -6.60 -1.36
C TYR A 63 19.08 -7.02 -2.43
N GLN A 64 18.60 -7.57 -3.53
CA GLN A 64 19.40 -8.00 -4.67
C GLN A 64 18.89 -7.27 -5.91
N ASP A 65 19.77 -6.75 -6.71
CA ASP A 65 19.71 -6.16 -8.08
C ASP A 65 18.35 -5.96 -8.78
N ILE A 66 17.28 -5.92 -8.03
CA ILE A 66 15.95 -5.50 -8.48
C ILE A 66 15.91 -3.97 -8.33
N ARG A 67 15.15 -3.28 -9.16
CA ARG A 67 14.90 -1.84 -8.96
C ARG A 67 14.44 -1.58 -7.52
N PHE A 68 15.18 -0.77 -6.79
CA PHE A 68 14.96 -0.51 -5.36
C PHE A 68 13.51 -0.12 -5.06
N PHE A 69 12.93 0.79 -5.85
CA PHE A 69 11.56 1.23 -5.64
C PHE A 69 10.50 0.15 -5.91
N SER A 70 10.77 -0.82 -6.78
CA SER A 70 9.89 -1.97 -6.97
C SER A 70 9.93 -2.90 -5.76
N TRP A 71 11.10 -3.07 -5.16
CA TRP A 71 11.28 -3.86 -3.96
C TRP A 71 10.55 -3.24 -2.75
N ILE A 72 10.71 -1.92 -2.51
CA ILE A 72 10.02 -1.26 -1.39
C ILE A 72 8.50 -1.19 -1.59
N LYS A 73 8.01 -1.05 -2.84
CA LYS A 73 6.58 -1.19 -3.13
C LYS A 73 6.04 -2.55 -2.69
N ARG A 74 6.76 -3.62 -2.98
CA ARG A 74 6.37 -4.96 -2.54
C ARG A 74 6.34 -5.07 -1.02
N ILE A 75 7.29 -4.45 -0.31
CA ILE A 75 7.31 -4.45 1.16
C ILE A 75 6.10 -3.74 1.73
N ILE A 76 5.77 -2.52 1.25
CA ILE A 76 4.61 -1.79 1.76
C ILE A 76 3.30 -2.49 1.42
N THR A 77 3.15 -3.07 0.22
CA THR A 77 1.96 -3.83 -0.15
C THR A 77 1.78 -5.06 0.76
N ASN A 78 2.85 -5.79 1.05
CA ASN A 78 2.80 -6.91 2.00
C ASN A 78 2.44 -6.44 3.41
N GLU A 79 2.97 -5.30 3.88
CA GLU A 79 2.59 -4.74 5.19
C GLU A 79 1.11 -4.38 5.24
N ILE A 80 0.56 -3.80 4.18
CA ILE A 80 -0.86 -3.48 4.07
C ILE A 80 -1.72 -4.75 4.10
N ILE A 81 -1.32 -5.80 3.39
CA ILE A 81 -2.01 -7.10 3.40
C ILE A 81 -1.97 -7.72 4.80
N ASP A 82 -0.82 -7.71 5.45
CA ASP A 82 -0.66 -8.22 6.82
C ASP A 82 -1.51 -7.44 7.82
N ASP A 83 -1.55 -6.11 7.69
CA ASP A 83 -2.37 -5.24 8.52
C ASP A 83 -3.87 -5.50 8.29
N PHE A 84 -4.29 -5.62 7.03
CA PHE A 84 -5.66 -5.97 6.67
C PHE A 84 -6.07 -7.34 7.26
N ARG A 85 -5.20 -8.34 7.20
CA ARG A 85 -5.46 -9.67 7.79
C ARG A 85 -5.59 -9.61 9.32
N ARG A 86 -4.82 -8.75 10.00
CA ARG A 86 -4.86 -8.57 11.45
C ARG A 86 -6.07 -7.75 11.90
N SER A 87 -6.63 -6.93 11.03
CA SER A 87 -7.78 -6.10 11.36
C SER A 87 -9.03 -6.94 11.57
N LYS A 88 -9.91 -6.51 12.49
CA LYS A 88 -11.21 -7.17 12.72
C LYS A 88 -12.09 -7.21 11.47
N ASN A 89 -11.80 -6.36 10.48
CA ASN A 89 -12.51 -6.29 9.21
C ASN A 89 -12.23 -7.47 8.30
N TYR A 90 -11.21 -8.30 8.56
CA TYR A 90 -10.97 -9.55 7.86
C TYR A 90 -12.17 -10.52 8.01
N HIS A 91 -12.75 -10.61 9.21
CA HIS A 91 -13.95 -11.41 9.44
C HIS A 91 -15.22 -10.82 8.82
N THR A 92 -15.24 -9.51 8.59
CA THR A 92 -16.36 -8.78 7.98
C THR A 92 -16.40 -8.97 6.46
N PHE A 93 -15.29 -9.41 5.84
CA PHE A 93 -15.25 -9.70 4.41
C PHE A 93 -16.32 -10.75 4.01
N TYR A 94 -16.56 -11.74 4.86
CA TYR A 94 -17.58 -12.76 4.65
C TYR A 94 -18.99 -12.35 5.07
N GLN A 95 -19.16 -11.24 5.82
CA GLN A 95 -20.45 -10.81 6.35
C GLN A 95 -21.03 -9.58 5.62
N HIS A 96 -20.23 -8.82 4.88
CA HIS A 96 -20.63 -7.52 4.32
C HIS A 96 -20.86 -7.50 2.80
N ASP A 97 -20.93 -8.64 2.12
CA ASP A 97 -21.47 -8.68 0.75
C ASP A 97 -23.01 -8.41 0.69
N ALA A 98 -23.64 -8.19 1.85
CA ALA A 98 -25.08 -7.98 1.96
C ALA A 98 -25.52 -6.50 2.03
N GLU A 99 -24.62 -5.55 2.23
CA GLU A 99 -24.96 -4.12 2.31
C GLU A 99 -24.06 -3.27 1.40
N ILE A 100 -24.21 -3.47 0.09
CA ILE A 100 -23.97 -2.38 -0.84
C ILE A 100 -25.20 -1.49 -0.73
N GLU A 101 -25.23 -0.56 0.21
CA GLU A 101 -26.07 0.60 0.05
C GLU A 101 -25.63 1.30 -1.23
N GLY A 102 -26.40 1.09 -2.28
CA GLY A 102 -26.29 1.85 -3.51
C GLY A 102 -26.49 3.33 -3.18
N ASN A 103 -25.40 4.02 -2.95
CA ASN A 103 -25.42 5.45 -3.04
C ASN A 103 -25.54 5.75 -4.54
N ASP A 104 -26.74 6.10 -4.98
CA ASP A 104 -27.00 6.60 -6.32
C ASP A 104 -26.10 7.81 -6.53
N GLY A 105 -24.90 7.53 -7.07
CA GLY A 105 -23.92 8.54 -7.38
C GLY A 105 -24.52 9.49 -8.39
N VAL A 106 -24.72 10.71 -8.01
CA VAL A 106 -24.91 11.84 -8.91
C VAL A 106 -23.80 11.74 -9.95
N HIS A 107 -24.16 11.42 -11.20
CA HIS A 107 -23.29 11.55 -12.33
C HIS A 107 -23.08 13.05 -12.61
N PRO A 108 -21.94 13.64 -12.31
CA PRO A 108 -21.65 14.96 -12.84
C PRO A 108 -21.23 14.76 -14.31
N GLU A 109 -22.07 15.18 -15.22
CA GLU A 109 -21.65 15.49 -16.58
C GLU A 109 -20.68 16.68 -16.52
N ALA A 110 -19.40 16.37 -16.38
CA ALA A 110 -18.32 17.32 -16.65
C ALA A 110 -17.07 16.50 -17.00
N GLU A 111 -16.39 16.87 -18.06
CA GLU A 111 -15.04 16.49 -18.38
C GLU A 111 -14.10 16.87 -17.23
N TYR A 112 -14.06 16.03 -16.19
CA TYR A 112 -13.08 16.18 -15.14
C TYR A 112 -11.80 15.48 -15.60
N GLU A 113 -10.72 16.25 -15.71
CA GLU A 113 -9.40 15.68 -15.62
C GLU A 113 -9.35 14.89 -14.31
N LEU A 114 -9.44 13.56 -14.42
CA LEU A 114 -9.29 12.62 -13.31
C LEU A 114 -7.86 12.73 -12.79
N ASN A 115 -7.63 13.69 -11.92
CA ASN A 115 -6.34 13.76 -11.25
C ASN A 115 -6.26 12.66 -10.17
N GLN A 116 -5.04 12.27 -9.82
CA GLN A 116 -4.78 11.19 -8.85
C GLN A 116 -5.48 11.41 -7.50
N ALA A 117 -5.66 12.67 -7.09
CA ALA A 117 -6.35 13.01 -5.85
C ALA A 117 -7.84 12.67 -5.92
N HIS A 118 -8.48 12.97 -7.03
CA HIS A 118 -9.90 12.65 -7.26
C HIS A 118 -10.14 11.13 -7.27
N LEU A 119 -9.29 10.38 -7.98
CA LEU A 119 -9.34 8.92 -7.98
C LEU A 119 -9.20 8.34 -6.56
N ASN A 120 -8.24 8.85 -5.80
CA ASN A 120 -8.05 8.41 -4.40
C ASN A 120 -9.30 8.72 -3.55
N MET A 121 -9.93 9.87 -3.72
CA MET A 121 -11.17 10.19 -3.01
C MET A 121 -12.31 9.21 -3.36
N MET A 122 -12.46 8.85 -4.64
CA MET A 122 -13.45 7.86 -5.07
C MET A 122 -13.15 6.48 -4.47
N LEU A 123 -11.91 6.04 -4.50
CA LEU A 123 -11.50 4.76 -3.91
C LEU A 123 -11.76 4.71 -2.40
N LEU A 124 -11.62 5.83 -1.70
CA LEU A 124 -11.90 5.90 -0.26
C LEU A 124 -13.40 5.82 0.08
N GLN A 125 -14.30 5.93 -0.90
CA GLN A 125 -15.75 5.69 -0.70
C GLN A 125 -16.11 4.20 -0.72
N LEU A 126 -15.25 3.36 -1.32
CA LEU A 126 -15.43 1.92 -1.32
C LEU A 126 -15.30 1.33 0.08
N SER A 127 -15.94 0.19 0.32
CA SER A 127 -15.67 -0.61 1.52
C SER A 127 -14.17 -0.95 1.60
N GLU A 128 -13.67 -1.20 2.78
CA GLU A 128 -12.24 -1.49 2.95
C GLU A 128 -11.81 -2.72 2.15
N SER A 129 -12.60 -3.79 2.19
CA SER A 129 -12.34 -5.03 1.45
C SER A 129 -12.33 -4.80 -0.07
N THR A 130 -13.34 -4.13 -0.60
CA THR A 130 -13.42 -3.80 -2.04
C THR A 130 -12.24 -2.93 -2.47
N ARG A 131 -11.87 -1.94 -1.66
CA ARG A 131 -10.75 -1.05 -1.93
C ARG A 131 -9.42 -1.80 -1.94
N VAL A 132 -9.21 -2.75 -1.01
CA VAL A 132 -8.00 -3.59 -0.98
C VAL A 132 -7.91 -4.43 -2.25
N VAL A 133 -8.97 -5.17 -2.61
CA VAL A 133 -9.01 -5.99 -3.82
C VAL A 133 -8.79 -5.13 -5.07
N PHE A 134 -9.47 -3.99 -5.19
CA PHE A 134 -9.31 -3.09 -6.33
C PHE A 134 -7.87 -2.60 -6.48
N ASN A 135 -7.24 -2.13 -5.41
CA ASN A 135 -5.87 -1.63 -5.47
C ASN A 135 -4.87 -2.73 -5.84
N LEU A 136 -5.01 -3.93 -5.26
CA LEU A 136 -4.15 -5.06 -5.59
C LEU A 136 -4.30 -5.48 -7.05
N PHE A 137 -5.52 -5.52 -7.57
CA PHE A 137 -5.78 -5.91 -8.95
C PHE A 137 -5.39 -4.84 -9.97
N VAL A 138 -5.95 -3.62 -9.81
CA VAL A 138 -5.83 -2.56 -10.84
C VAL A 138 -4.47 -1.84 -10.78
N VAL A 139 -3.98 -1.57 -9.57
CA VAL A 139 -2.77 -0.74 -9.40
C VAL A 139 -1.51 -1.57 -9.23
N ASP A 140 -1.59 -2.65 -8.44
CA ASP A 140 -0.42 -3.47 -8.12
C ASP A 140 -0.28 -4.69 -9.06
N GLY A 141 -1.32 -4.99 -9.89
CA GLY A 141 -1.26 -5.96 -10.98
C GLY A 141 -1.37 -7.42 -10.55
N TYR A 142 -1.87 -7.71 -9.34
CA TYR A 142 -2.13 -9.08 -8.90
C TYR A 142 -3.34 -9.67 -9.61
N SER A 143 -3.28 -10.94 -9.98
CA SER A 143 -4.43 -11.69 -10.47
C SER A 143 -5.44 -11.95 -9.34
N HIS A 144 -6.70 -12.21 -9.68
CA HIS A 144 -7.73 -12.58 -8.68
C HIS A 144 -7.32 -13.80 -7.86
N ARG A 145 -6.67 -14.78 -8.49
CA ARG A 145 -6.16 -15.96 -7.79
C ARG A 145 -5.11 -15.60 -6.75
N GLU A 146 -4.12 -14.79 -7.12
CA GLU A 146 -3.09 -14.33 -6.18
C GLU A 146 -3.69 -13.51 -5.03
N ILE A 147 -4.68 -12.66 -5.32
CA ILE A 147 -5.40 -11.89 -4.31
C ILE A 147 -6.14 -12.84 -3.35
N GLY A 148 -6.82 -13.86 -3.88
CA GLY A 148 -7.49 -14.87 -3.07
C GLY A 148 -6.52 -15.59 -2.13
N GLU A 149 -5.36 -16.02 -2.64
CA GLU A 149 -4.30 -16.65 -1.85
C GLU A 149 -3.72 -15.68 -0.80
N LEU A 150 -3.44 -14.43 -1.20
CA LEU A 150 -2.89 -13.39 -0.32
C LEU A 150 -3.84 -12.99 0.80
N LEU A 151 -5.12 -12.87 0.52
CA LEU A 151 -6.13 -12.47 1.50
C LEU A 151 -6.77 -13.67 2.21
N GLY A 152 -6.53 -14.90 1.75
CA GLY A 152 -7.12 -16.12 2.29
C GLY A 152 -8.63 -16.23 2.02
N ILE A 153 -9.10 -15.68 0.90
CA ILE A 153 -10.49 -15.71 0.44
C ILE A 153 -10.62 -16.57 -0.79
N SER A 154 -11.79 -17.21 -0.97
CA SER A 154 -12.04 -17.99 -2.18
C SER A 154 -12.27 -17.07 -3.39
N GLU A 155 -11.77 -17.51 -4.54
CA GLU A 155 -12.08 -16.94 -5.83
C GLU A 155 -13.56 -17.26 -6.16
N GLN A 156 -14.46 -16.27 -6.04
CA GLN A 156 -15.84 -16.37 -6.52
C GLN A 156 -16.13 -15.24 -7.48
#